data_1a414346c6e67be67cc0b0ef299b1dd3
#
_entry.id   1a414346c6e67be67cc0b0ef299b1dd3
#
_cell.length_a   1.000
_cell.length_b   1.000
_cell.length_c   1.000
_cell.angle_alpha   90.00
_cell.angle_beta   90.00
_cell.angle_gamma   90.00
#
_symmetry.space_group_name_H-M   'P 1'
#
loop_
_entity.id
_entity.type
_entity.pdbx_description
1 polymer ?
#
loop_
_entity_poly.entity_id
_entity_poly.type
_entity_poly.pdbx_seq_one_letter_code
_entity_poly.pdbx_strand_id
1 'polypeptide(L)'
;MAGRSAKRERVPAPPPPLHELESEVMEALWASGEASVRSVMDTLNARAEKERAYTTYMTIMARLHKKGLLRRRREGKTDYYAPAYGRDEYMALRAKAEVEGLVSQYGDVALSHFAEQMAKLDPARRRALQRLARKS
;
A
#
# COMPACT_ATOMS: atom_id res chain seq x y z
N MET A 1 1.90 -29.50 16.50
CA MET A 1 1.87 -29.61 15.50
C MET A 1 1.19 -28.65 14.78
N ALA A 2 0.13 -28.24 15.13
CA ALA A 2 -0.62 -27.26 14.47
C ALA A 2 0.12 -25.98 14.24
N GLY A 3 0.89 -25.56 15.17
CA GLY A 3 1.61 -24.33 15.03
C GLY A 3 2.57 -24.36 13.86
N ARG A 4 3.09 -25.50 13.57
CA ARG A 4 3.99 -25.61 12.48
C ARG A 4 3.29 -25.48 11.18
N SER A 5 2.13 -26.07 11.08
CA SER A 5 1.36 -25.97 9.92
C SER A 5 1.05 -24.55 9.59
N ALA A 6 0.63 -23.82 10.57
CA ALA A 6 0.33 -22.40 10.39
C ALA A 6 1.53 -21.66 9.88
N LYS A 7 2.70 -21.96 10.40
CA LYS A 7 3.89 -21.28 9.96
C LYS A 7 4.21 -21.55 8.51
N ARG A 8 4.09 -22.77 8.10
CA ARG A 8 4.43 -23.11 6.75
C ARG A 8 3.44 -22.58 5.76
N GLU A 9 2.21 -22.51 6.17
CA GLU A 9 1.19 -22.09 5.28
C GLU A 9 1.04 -20.62 5.25
N ARG A 10 1.77 -19.94 6.14
CA ARG A 10 1.57 -18.55 6.28
C ARG A 10 1.95 -17.84 5.03
N VAL A 11 1.04 -17.06 4.56
CA VAL A 11 1.26 -16.09 3.52
C VAL A 11 1.53 -14.79 4.24
N PRO A 12 2.53 -14.02 3.84
CA PRO A 12 2.75 -12.74 4.50
C PRO A 12 1.47 -11.93 4.52
N ALA A 13 1.20 -11.32 5.64
CA ALA A 13 0.03 -10.46 5.75
C ALA A 13 0.12 -9.37 4.69
N PRO A 14 -1.00 -8.98 4.08
CA PRO A 14 -0.97 -7.87 3.13
C PRO A 14 -0.61 -6.59 3.85
N PRO A 15 0.00 -5.63 3.15
CA PRO A 15 0.30 -4.35 3.78
C PRO A 15 -1.00 -3.66 4.17
N PRO A 16 -1.00 -2.89 5.26
CA PRO A 16 -2.20 -2.23 5.71
C PRO A 16 -2.61 -1.09 4.78
N PRO A 17 -3.89 -0.68 4.82
CA PRO A 17 -4.33 0.48 4.07
C PRO A 17 -3.72 1.75 4.64
N LEU A 18 -3.69 2.81 3.84
CA LEU A 18 -3.13 4.08 4.23
C LEU A 18 -4.24 5.07 4.56
N HIS A 19 -4.04 5.85 5.61
CA HIS A 19 -4.91 6.97 5.91
C HIS A 19 -4.42 8.17 5.08
N GLU A 20 -5.20 9.24 5.08
CA GLU A 20 -4.96 10.35 4.17
C GLU A 20 -3.53 10.90 4.20
N LEU A 21 -3.04 11.32 5.36
CA LEU A 21 -1.69 11.88 5.44
C LEU A 21 -0.62 10.82 5.20
N GLU A 22 -0.88 9.59 5.63
CA GLU A 22 0.03 8.49 5.34
C GLU A 22 0.16 8.29 3.85
N SER A 23 -0.94 8.43 3.12
CA SER A 23 -0.95 8.27 1.67
C SER A 23 -0.10 9.37 1.01
N GLU A 24 -0.23 10.61 1.48
CA GLU A 24 0.55 11.72 0.95
C GLU A 24 2.05 11.49 1.17
N VAL A 25 2.42 11.02 2.35
CA VAL A 25 3.81 10.74 2.67
C VAL A 25 4.36 9.61 1.79
N MET A 26 3.58 8.54 1.63
CA MET A 26 4.02 7.43 0.78
C MET A 26 4.18 7.86 -0.67
N GLU A 27 3.26 8.69 -1.19
CA GLU A 27 3.39 9.16 -2.58
C GLU A 27 4.67 10.00 -2.74
N ALA A 28 4.98 10.83 -1.77
CA ALA A 28 6.20 11.62 -1.82
C ALA A 28 7.44 10.72 -1.82
N LEU A 29 7.43 9.69 -1.00
CA LEU A 29 8.56 8.76 -0.92
C LEU A 29 8.68 7.88 -2.16
N TRP A 30 7.56 7.45 -2.72
CA TRP A 30 7.61 6.70 -3.97
C TRP A 30 8.20 7.55 -5.09
N ALA A 31 7.93 8.85 -5.08
CA ALA A 31 8.48 9.75 -6.09
C ALA A 31 9.97 10.00 -5.88
N SER A 32 10.42 10.11 -4.64
CA SER A 32 11.83 10.44 -4.36
C SER A 32 12.72 9.22 -4.11
N GLY A 33 12.14 8.12 -3.70
CA GLY A 33 12.88 6.89 -3.40
C GLY A 33 13.32 6.79 -1.95
N GLU A 34 14.00 7.79 -1.44
CA GLU A 34 14.45 7.81 -0.05
C GLU A 34 14.54 9.26 0.39
N ALA A 35 14.13 9.56 1.61
CA ALA A 35 14.16 10.93 2.10
C ALA A 35 14.12 10.98 3.61
N SER A 36 14.58 12.11 4.16
CA SER A 36 14.47 12.38 5.58
C SER A 36 13.08 12.96 5.87
N VAL A 37 12.74 13.01 7.16
CA VAL A 37 11.48 13.62 7.57
C VAL A 37 11.39 15.06 7.10
N ARG A 38 12.49 15.81 7.25
CA ARG A 38 12.49 17.22 6.84
C ARG A 38 12.24 17.37 5.34
N SER A 39 12.85 16.52 4.54
CA SER A 39 12.68 16.59 3.10
C SER A 39 11.23 16.31 2.70
N VAL A 40 10.60 15.32 3.33
CA VAL A 40 9.19 15.01 3.07
C VAL A 40 8.32 16.17 3.52
N MET A 41 8.60 16.73 4.68
CA MET A 41 7.85 17.88 5.19
C MET A 41 7.93 19.05 4.20
N ASP A 42 9.14 19.38 3.76
CA ASP A 42 9.32 20.50 2.84
C ASP A 42 8.56 20.30 1.55
N THR A 43 8.60 19.07 1.02
CA THR A 43 7.89 18.74 -0.20
C THR A 43 6.37 18.88 -0.04
N LEU A 44 5.83 18.32 1.03
CA LEU A 44 4.39 18.33 1.21
C LEU A 44 3.85 19.67 1.67
N ASN A 45 4.59 20.35 2.53
CA ASN A 45 4.15 21.68 2.99
C ASN A 45 4.20 22.71 1.87
N ALA A 46 5.06 22.54 0.89
CA ALA A 46 5.15 23.47 -0.24
C ALA A 46 3.86 23.51 -1.06
N ARG A 47 3.08 22.44 -1.03
CA ARG A 47 1.83 22.39 -1.82
C ARG A 47 0.59 22.23 -0.96
N ALA A 48 0.73 22.32 0.35
CA ALA A 48 -0.41 22.19 1.26
C ALA A 48 -1.05 23.56 1.47
N GLU A 49 -2.37 23.59 1.65
CA GLU A 49 -3.04 24.81 1.99
C GLU A 49 -2.65 25.26 3.38
N LYS A 50 -2.44 24.31 4.28
CA LYS A 50 -2.03 24.59 5.64
C LYS A 50 -0.85 23.70 5.97
N GLU A 51 0.26 24.31 6.35
CA GLU A 51 1.46 23.57 6.69
C GLU A 51 1.26 22.79 7.99
N ARG A 52 1.91 21.64 8.05
CA ARG A 52 1.89 20.80 9.24
C ARG A 52 3.26 20.82 9.90
N ALA A 53 3.27 20.58 11.20
CA ALA A 53 4.50 20.62 11.98
C ALA A 53 5.42 19.45 11.65
N TYR A 54 6.69 19.66 11.87
CA TYR A 54 7.71 18.64 11.69
C TYR A 54 7.37 17.38 12.51
N THR A 55 6.93 17.58 13.77
CA THR A 55 6.59 16.45 14.63
C THR A 55 5.45 15.61 14.08
N THR A 56 4.53 16.22 13.34
CA THR A 56 3.45 15.48 12.70
C THR A 56 4.02 14.50 11.67
N TYR A 57 4.90 14.98 10.81
CA TYR A 57 5.53 14.11 9.81
C TYR A 57 6.42 13.06 10.47
N MET A 58 7.14 13.44 11.52
CA MET A 58 7.98 12.50 12.25
C MET A 58 7.16 11.34 12.79
N THR A 59 6.02 11.65 13.41
CA THR A 59 5.12 10.65 13.97
C THR A 59 4.55 9.75 12.89
N ILE A 60 4.12 10.35 11.77
CA ILE A 60 3.54 9.58 10.67
C ILE A 60 4.58 8.62 10.07
N MET A 61 5.80 9.10 9.84
CA MET A 61 6.83 8.28 9.23
C MET A 61 7.29 7.17 10.17
N ALA A 62 7.36 7.45 11.46
CA ALA A 62 7.67 6.41 12.45
C ALA A 62 6.57 5.35 12.47
N ARG A 63 5.32 5.78 12.36
CA ARG A 63 4.19 4.86 12.33
C ARG A 63 4.21 3.99 11.07
N LEU A 64 4.51 4.59 9.92
CA LEU A 64 4.62 3.83 8.68
C LEU A 64 5.75 2.80 8.74
N HIS A 65 6.85 3.18 9.39
CA HIS A 65 7.94 2.25 9.60
C HIS A 65 7.51 1.09 10.49
N LYS A 66 6.80 1.39 11.57
CA LYS A 66 6.31 0.37 12.49
C LYS A 66 5.34 -0.58 11.80
N LYS A 67 4.54 -0.06 10.85
CA LYS A 67 3.60 -0.87 10.09
C LYS A 67 4.28 -1.72 9.01
N GLY A 68 5.57 -1.56 8.82
CA GLY A 68 6.31 -2.31 7.81
C GLY A 68 6.24 -1.71 6.42
N LEU A 69 5.73 -0.49 6.28
CA LEU A 69 5.58 0.16 4.99
C LEU A 69 6.80 0.96 4.58
N LEU A 70 7.65 1.32 5.54
CA LEU A 70 8.90 2.03 5.27
C LEU A 70 10.06 1.26 5.87
N ARG A 71 11.20 1.33 5.19
CA ARG A 71 12.48 0.92 5.73
C ARG A 71 13.18 2.18 6.22
N ARG A 72 14.02 2.03 7.24
CA ARG A 72 14.72 3.15 7.83
C ARG A 72 16.22 2.88 7.84
N ARG A 73 16.98 3.88 7.45
CA ARG A 73 18.43 3.81 7.47
C ARG A 73 18.93 5.05 8.21
N ARG A 74 19.86 4.85 9.11
CA ARG A 74 20.43 5.99 9.83
C ARG A 74 21.80 6.34 9.30
N GLU A 75 22.00 7.62 9.10
CA GLU A 75 23.28 8.11 8.69
C GLU A 75 23.59 9.34 9.54
N GLY A 76 24.64 9.24 10.39
CA GLY A 76 24.90 10.29 11.37
C GLY A 76 23.73 10.38 12.34
N LYS A 77 23.14 11.57 12.44
CA LYS A 77 22.01 11.78 13.32
C LYS A 77 20.68 11.81 12.58
N THR A 78 20.70 11.52 11.30
CA THR A 78 19.51 11.62 10.46
C THR A 78 19.01 10.24 10.08
N ASP A 79 17.69 10.05 10.21
CA ASP A 79 17.04 8.86 9.72
C ASP A 79 16.51 9.14 8.32
N TYR A 80 16.78 8.20 7.42
CA TYR A 80 16.26 8.24 6.06
C TYR A 80 15.28 7.09 5.89
N TYR A 81 14.17 7.39 5.24
CA TYR A 81 13.10 6.41 5.04
C TYR A 81 12.92 6.14 3.56
N ALA A 82 12.69 4.88 3.23
CA ALA A 82 12.42 4.45 1.86
C ALA A 82 11.23 3.50 1.87
N PRO A 83 10.43 3.48 0.80
CA PRO A 83 9.30 2.55 0.75
C PRO A 83 9.76 1.10 0.80
N ALA A 84 9.10 0.29 1.62
CA ALA A 84 9.37 -1.14 1.68
C ALA A 84 8.77 -1.86 0.48
N TYR A 85 7.71 -1.30 -0.12
CA TYR A 85 7.06 -1.81 -1.32
C TYR A 85 7.07 -0.72 -2.38
N GLY A 86 7.28 -1.08 -3.64
CA GLY A 86 7.07 -0.14 -4.73
C GLY A 86 5.59 0.23 -4.82
N ARG A 87 5.30 1.33 -5.50
CA ARG A 87 3.93 1.82 -5.57
C ARG A 87 2.98 0.80 -6.22
N ASP A 88 3.38 0.25 -7.36
CA ASP A 88 2.53 -0.70 -8.07
C ASP A 88 2.39 -1.99 -7.28
N GLU A 89 3.47 -2.42 -6.64
CA GLU A 89 3.44 -3.61 -5.80
C GLU A 89 2.47 -3.42 -4.63
N TYR A 90 2.55 -2.27 -3.98
CA TYR A 90 1.66 -1.95 -2.86
C TYR A 90 0.20 -1.96 -3.32
N MET A 91 -0.08 -1.30 -4.46
CA MET A 91 -1.44 -1.24 -4.98
C MET A 91 -1.98 -2.62 -5.32
N ALA A 92 -1.15 -3.47 -5.93
CA ALA A 92 -1.57 -4.83 -6.27
C ALA A 92 -1.89 -5.65 -5.03
N LEU A 93 -1.05 -5.55 -4.00
CA LEU A 93 -1.28 -6.28 -2.76
C LEU A 93 -2.52 -5.79 -2.03
N ARG A 94 -2.75 -4.46 -2.03
CA ARG A 94 -3.94 -3.92 -1.42
C ARG A 94 -5.21 -4.32 -2.17
N ALA A 95 -5.16 -4.24 -3.51
CA ALA A 95 -6.32 -4.63 -4.31
C ALA A 95 -6.68 -6.09 -4.08
N LYS A 96 -5.68 -6.95 -4.03
CA LYS A 96 -5.92 -8.37 -3.79
C LYS A 96 -6.58 -8.58 -2.42
N ALA A 97 -6.05 -7.91 -1.39
CA ALA A 97 -6.61 -8.04 -0.05
C ALA A 97 -8.06 -7.55 0.02
N GLU A 98 -8.35 -6.43 -0.66
CA GLU A 98 -9.70 -5.89 -0.66
C GLU A 98 -10.68 -6.83 -1.36
N VAL A 99 -10.29 -7.36 -2.51
CA VAL A 99 -11.15 -8.29 -3.25
C VAL A 99 -11.39 -9.55 -2.43
N GLU A 100 -10.34 -10.11 -1.85
CA GLU A 100 -10.48 -11.32 -1.04
C GLU A 100 -11.36 -11.07 0.18
N GLY A 101 -11.24 -9.89 0.78
CA GLY A 101 -12.07 -9.51 1.91
C GLY A 101 -13.54 -9.40 1.54
N LEU A 102 -13.83 -8.80 0.40
CA LEU A 102 -15.20 -8.67 -0.08
C LEU A 102 -15.81 -10.03 -0.38
N VAL A 103 -15.05 -10.91 -1.02
CA VAL A 103 -15.54 -12.25 -1.33
C VAL A 103 -15.74 -13.04 -0.04
N SER A 104 -14.82 -12.92 0.91
CA SER A 104 -14.94 -13.61 2.19
C SER A 104 -16.18 -13.16 2.97
N GLN A 105 -16.46 -11.87 2.95
CA GLN A 105 -17.56 -11.30 3.71
C GLN A 105 -18.92 -11.49 3.04
N TYR A 106 -18.97 -11.31 1.72
CA TYR A 106 -20.23 -11.31 0.99
C TYR A 106 -20.45 -12.49 0.05
N GLY A 107 -19.43 -13.32 -0.14
CA GLY A 107 -19.57 -14.54 -0.94
C GLY A 107 -19.98 -14.29 -2.38
N ASP A 108 -20.92 -15.08 -2.84
CA ASP A 108 -21.36 -15.00 -4.25
C ASP A 108 -21.96 -13.67 -4.62
N VAL A 109 -22.48 -12.90 -3.67
CA VAL A 109 -23.02 -11.58 -3.97
C VAL A 109 -21.89 -10.67 -4.49
N ALA A 110 -20.70 -10.72 -3.84
CA ALA A 110 -19.56 -9.95 -4.30
C ALA A 110 -19.12 -10.42 -5.69
N LEU A 111 -19.03 -11.72 -5.88
CA LEU A 111 -18.61 -12.29 -7.17
C LEU A 111 -19.58 -11.90 -8.28
N SER A 112 -20.87 -11.88 -7.99
CA SER A 112 -21.90 -11.47 -8.92
C SER A 112 -21.67 -10.01 -9.40
N HIS A 113 -21.35 -9.12 -8.48
CA HIS A 113 -21.09 -7.74 -8.83
C HIS A 113 -19.81 -7.59 -9.65
N PHE A 114 -18.77 -8.37 -9.35
CA PHE A 114 -17.56 -8.36 -10.15
C PHE A 114 -17.86 -8.85 -11.58
N ALA A 115 -18.67 -9.91 -11.70
CA ALA A 115 -19.06 -10.42 -13.01
C ALA A 115 -19.81 -9.36 -13.81
N GLU A 116 -20.68 -8.61 -13.12
CA GLU A 116 -21.42 -7.52 -13.74
C GLU A 116 -20.48 -6.44 -14.29
N GLN A 117 -19.48 -6.07 -13.50
CA GLN A 117 -18.50 -5.09 -13.95
C GLN A 117 -17.69 -5.60 -15.14
N MET A 118 -17.31 -6.87 -15.10
CA MET A 118 -16.57 -7.46 -16.20
C MET A 118 -17.39 -7.50 -17.48
N ALA A 119 -18.69 -7.75 -17.38
CA ALA A 119 -19.57 -7.81 -18.53
C ALA A 119 -19.69 -6.47 -19.25
N LYS A 120 -19.45 -5.36 -18.55
CA LYS A 120 -19.54 -4.02 -19.12
C LYS A 120 -18.31 -3.66 -19.95
N LEU A 121 -17.25 -4.44 -19.84
CA LEU A 121 -16.02 -4.14 -20.56
C LEU A 121 -16.10 -4.64 -22.00
N ASP A 122 -15.35 -3.98 -22.90
CA ASP A 122 -15.26 -4.52 -24.24
C ASP A 122 -14.49 -5.84 -24.20
N PRO A 123 -14.72 -6.71 -25.22
CA PRO A 123 -14.13 -8.06 -25.18
C PRO A 123 -12.60 -8.07 -25.11
N ALA A 124 -11.94 -7.13 -25.78
CA ALA A 124 -10.47 -7.12 -25.79
C ALA A 124 -9.92 -6.82 -24.39
N ARG A 125 -10.51 -5.85 -23.70
CA ARG A 125 -10.08 -5.51 -22.35
C ARG A 125 -10.38 -6.64 -21.39
N ARG A 126 -11.54 -7.26 -21.53
CA ARG A 126 -11.92 -8.40 -20.67
C ARG A 126 -10.92 -9.52 -20.79
N ARG A 127 -10.52 -9.86 -22.03
CA ARG A 127 -9.53 -10.91 -22.27
C ARG A 127 -8.18 -10.55 -21.68
N ALA A 128 -7.78 -9.27 -21.80
CA ALA A 128 -6.51 -8.82 -21.22
C ALA A 128 -6.49 -8.99 -19.70
N LEU A 129 -7.59 -8.63 -19.03
CA LEU A 129 -7.69 -8.77 -17.58
C LEU A 129 -7.70 -10.24 -17.16
N GLN A 130 -8.37 -11.08 -17.93
CA GLN A 130 -8.39 -12.51 -17.64
C GLN A 130 -7.00 -13.13 -17.77
N ARG A 131 -6.21 -12.65 -18.72
CA ARG A 131 -4.83 -13.11 -18.86
C ARG A 131 -3.98 -12.69 -17.65
N LEU A 132 -4.18 -11.47 -17.17
CA LEU A 132 -3.48 -11.02 -15.98
C LEU A 132 -3.83 -11.88 -14.76
N ALA A 133 -5.09 -12.22 -14.62
CA ALA A 133 -5.55 -13.06 -13.51
C ALA A 133 -4.87 -14.41 -13.52
N ARG A 134 -4.69 -14.99 -14.71
CA ARG A 134 -4.06 -16.30 -14.82
C ARG A 134 -2.58 -16.28 -14.44
N LYS A 135 -1.93 -15.12 -14.54
CA LYS A 135 -0.52 -15.00 -14.19
C LYS A 135 -0.28 -14.78 -12.72
N SER A 136 -1.28 -14.44 -11.97
CA SER A 136 -1.15 -14.10 -10.55
C SER A 136 -1.02 -15.32 -9.65
#